data_8e6ed2ec803947b805524cccdd673dff
#
_entry.id   8e6ed2ec803947b805524cccdd673dff
#
_cell.length_a   1.000
_cell.length_b   1.000
_cell.length_c   1.000
_cell.angle_alpha   90.00
_cell.angle_beta   90.00
_cell.angle_gamma   90.00
#
_symmetry.space_group_name_H-M   'P 1'
#
loop_
_entity.id
_entity.type
_entity.pdbx_description
1 polymer ?
#
loop_
_entity_poly.entity_id
_entity_poly.type
_entity_poly.pdbx_seq_one_letter_code
_entity_poly.pdbx_strand_id
1 'polypeptide(L)'
;MTTIATGHTAEELPRPEVGAAYDTDVHFYVADGIDSVLPYMPLHWRRTFEMRGTTIGGDTHVPPRFDFPTGSRLRLDAFTPSGGLPGTDAAFAKDDLLERYDIAGAVLSSLEAGQQGQGFSGTEASTVMCSAFNDYAIEHWYEVDNRFRIAACVPSVAPDAAAEEIRRVAPHPGVAAVYLPLTNVPLGSRHYDPIYEAAQEQGLPIFLHITAAEFNYQGTPAYPTGWLENFSERRVAYTLLGPVALASLIFSGTLARFPRLNFVFAEFGYAWAVPLMWRMDSTWRYARPGTPWLTMPPSHYVRERIKFGTQPVDDPEVPGHMDQLVEMLGAETLMFSTDYPHWDGDTPGRVFTTAPQGSKDLIFRNNAASIFRF
;
A
#
# COMPACT_ATOMS: atom_id res chain seq x y z
N MET A 1 25.32 25.30 -23.77
CA MET A 1 25.57 23.87 -23.42
C MET A 1 26.29 23.84 -22.10
N THR A 2 25.60 23.66 -21.02
CA THR A 2 26.18 23.59 -19.67
C THR A 2 26.32 22.11 -19.33
N THR A 3 27.55 21.64 -19.24
CA THR A 3 27.89 20.27 -18.90
C THR A 3 27.50 20.06 -17.42
N ILE A 4 26.48 19.25 -17.18
CA ILE A 4 26.14 18.79 -15.83
C ILE A 4 27.19 17.76 -15.44
N ALA A 5 27.98 18.06 -14.42
CA ALA A 5 28.97 17.14 -13.85
C ALA A 5 28.23 15.96 -13.20
N THR A 6 28.30 14.79 -13.81
CA THR A 6 27.92 13.50 -13.21
C THR A 6 29.03 13.06 -12.26
N GLY A 7 28.86 13.36 -10.99
CA GLY A 7 29.83 13.01 -9.95
C GLY A 7 29.17 12.92 -8.59
N HIS A 8 28.08 12.15 -8.46
CA HIS A 8 27.68 11.64 -7.16
C HIS A 8 28.13 10.17 -7.09
N THR A 9 29.23 9.94 -6.43
CA THR A 9 29.52 8.64 -5.82
C THR A 9 28.37 8.38 -4.85
N ALA A 10 27.61 7.31 -5.08
CA ALA A 10 26.62 6.85 -4.14
C ALA A 10 27.34 6.67 -2.79
N GLU A 11 27.04 7.54 -1.82
CA GLU A 11 27.44 7.34 -0.44
C GLU A 11 26.84 5.99 -0.01
N GLU A 12 27.67 5.04 0.38
CA GLU A 12 27.20 3.80 0.98
C GLU A 12 26.40 4.18 2.22
N LEU A 13 25.07 4.05 2.12
CA LEU A 13 24.19 4.29 3.24
C LEU A 13 24.49 3.25 4.34
N PRO A 14 24.58 3.67 5.60
CA PRO A 14 24.85 2.74 6.68
C PRO A 14 23.80 1.64 6.72
N ARG A 15 24.25 0.38 6.78
CA ARG A 15 23.37 -0.77 6.99
C ARG A 15 22.71 -0.63 8.36
N PRO A 16 21.44 -1.02 8.50
CA PRO A 16 20.78 -0.95 9.79
C PRO A 16 21.45 -1.88 10.81
N GLU A 17 21.72 -1.39 12.00
CA GLU A 17 22.22 -2.21 13.12
C GLU A 17 21.18 -3.24 13.63
N VAL A 18 20.00 -3.30 13.00
CA VAL A 18 18.82 -4.06 13.44
C VAL A 18 18.77 -5.48 12.88
N GLY A 19 19.70 -5.88 12.02
CA GLY A 19 19.65 -7.13 11.24
C GLY A 19 18.60 -7.02 10.10
N ALA A 20 18.33 -8.15 9.45
CA ALA A 20 17.46 -8.18 8.27
C ALA A 20 16.06 -7.63 8.56
N ALA A 21 15.64 -6.60 7.81
CA ALA A 21 14.35 -5.95 7.95
C ALA A 21 13.30 -6.58 7.03
N TYR A 22 12.01 -6.40 7.35
CA TYR A 22 10.91 -6.64 6.42
C TYR A 22 10.44 -5.29 5.86
N ASP A 23 10.26 -5.23 4.55
CA ASP A 23 9.72 -4.07 3.85
C ASP A 23 8.25 -4.32 3.53
N THR A 24 7.35 -3.50 4.05
CA THR A 24 5.92 -3.76 3.94
C THR A 24 5.24 -2.97 2.83
N ASP A 25 5.99 -2.19 2.04
CA ASP A 25 5.44 -1.43 0.92
C ASP A 25 6.46 -1.26 -0.20
N VAL A 26 6.31 -2.10 -1.22
CA VAL A 26 7.15 -2.13 -2.41
C VAL A 26 6.26 -2.21 -3.64
N HIS A 27 6.60 -1.49 -4.70
CA HIS A 27 5.81 -1.45 -5.91
C HIS A 27 6.51 -2.12 -7.08
N PHE A 28 5.75 -2.92 -7.81
CA PHE A 28 6.16 -3.41 -9.10
C PHE A 28 5.30 -2.81 -10.22
N TYR A 29 5.90 -2.72 -11.38
CA TYR A 29 5.30 -2.27 -12.62
C TYR A 29 5.44 -3.34 -13.69
N VAL A 30 4.54 -3.34 -14.68
CA VAL A 30 4.65 -4.24 -15.81
C VAL A 30 5.61 -3.66 -16.87
N ALA A 31 6.49 -4.49 -17.43
CA ALA A 31 7.56 -4.02 -18.33
C ALA A 31 7.02 -3.49 -19.67
N ASP A 32 6.06 -4.20 -20.27
CA ASP A 32 5.52 -3.92 -21.59
C ASP A 32 4.04 -3.48 -21.53
N GLY A 33 3.66 -2.76 -20.47
CA GLY A 33 2.29 -2.31 -20.28
C GLY A 33 1.30 -3.46 -20.28
N ILE A 34 0.16 -3.29 -20.98
CA ILE A 34 -0.89 -4.33 -20.99
C ILE A 34 -0.41 -5.66 -21.58
N ASP A 35 0.55 -5.64 -22.51
CA ASP A 35 1.05 -6.85 -23.16
C ASP A 35 1.67 -7.83 -22.16
N SER A 36 2.21 -7.33 -21.04
CA SER A 36 2.73 -8.15 -19.95
C SER A 36 1.64 -9.02 -19.28
N VAL A 37 0.41 -8.54 -19.18
CA VAL A 37 -0.68 -9.21 -18.45
C VAL A 37 -1.71 -9.89 -19.36
N LEU A 38 -1.75 -9.55 -20.65
CA LEU A 38 -2.64 -10.21 -21.63
C LEU A 38 -2.51 -11.75 -21.63
N PRO A 39 -1.32 -12.37 -21.53
CA PRO A 39 -1.18 -13.84 -21.51
C PRO A 39 -1.98 -14.53 -20.41
N TYR A 40 -2.23 -13.86 -19.28
CA TYR A 40 -2.98 -14.38 -18.13
C TYR A 40 -4.49 -14.24 -18.25
N MET A 41 -4.98 -13.61 -19.32
CA MET A 41 -6.41 -13.36 -19.53
C MET A 41 -7.07 -14.41 -20.43
N PRO A 42 -8.37 -14.71 -20.24
CA PRO A 42 -9.16 -15.45 -21.19
C PRO A 42 -9.11 -14.82 -22.59
N LEU A 43 -9.11 -15.63 -23.66
CA LEU A 43 -8.89 -15.18 -25.03
C LEU A 43 -9.82 -14.04 -25.48
N HIS A 44 -11.10 -14.09 -25.08
CA HIS A 44 -12.07 -13.05 -25.46
C HIS A 44 -11.74 -11.70 -24.81
N TRP A 45 -11.25 -11.69 -23.55
CA TRP A 45 -10.83 -10.47 -22.87
C TRP A 45 -9.51 -9.94 -23.43
N ARG A 46 -8.55 -10.81 -23.72
CA ARG A 46 -7.31 -10.46 -24.41
C ARG A 46 -7.61 -9.66 -25.69
N ARG A 47 -8.43 -10.24 -26.57
CA ARG A 47 -8.85 -9.57 -27.82
C ARG A 47 -9.63 -8.28 -27.57
N THR A 48 -10.44 -8.24 -26.53
CA THR A 48 -11.22 -7.04 -26.21
C THR A 48 -10.30 -5.88 -25.82
N PHE A 49 -9.31 -6.13 -24.98
CA PHE A 49 -8.35 -5.11 -24.57
C PHE A 49 -7.43 -4.68 -25.71
N GLU A 50 -6.95 -5.62 -26.53
CA GLU A 50 -6.20 -5.32 -27.75
C GLU A 50 -6.98 -4.40 -28.70
N MET A 51 -8.23 -4.76 -29.02
CA MET A 51 -9.08 -3.96 -29.93
C MET A 51 -9.42 -2.58 -29.36
N ARG A 52 -9.52 -2.44 -28.05
CA ARG A 52 -9.78 -1.15 -27.39
C ARG A 52 -8.54 -0.26 -27.35
N GLY A 53 -7.36 -0.80 -27.65
CA GLY A 53 -6.11 -0.08 -27.45
C GLY A 53 -5.89 0.28 -25.98
N THR A 54 -6.29 -0.61 -25.07
CA THR A 54 -6.13 -0.38 -23.62
C THR A 54 -4.65 -0.26 -23.30
N THR A 55 -4.30 0.79 -22.57
CA THR A 55 -2.93 1.02 -22.11
C THR A 55 -2.87 0.91 -20.59
N ILE A 56 -1.78 0.37 -20.09
CA ILE A 56 -1.44 0.32 -18.67
C ILE A 56 -0.11 1.04 -18.51
N GLY A 57 0.07 1.67 -17.38
CA GLY A 57 1.30 2.34 -17.02
C GLY A 57 1.22 3.86 -17.02
N GLY A 58 1.91 4.40 -16.05
CA GLY A 58 2.04 5.83 -15.84
C GLY A 58 0.77 6.50 -15.27
N ASP A 59 0.95 7.69 -14.75
CA ASP A 59 -0.14 8.56 -14.24
C ASP A 59 -1.01 9.15 -15.36
N THR A 60 -1.01 8.56 -16.55
CA THR A 60 -1.60 9.15 -17.75
C THR A 60 -3.11 9.26 -17.72
N HIS A 61 -3.77 8.56 -16.78
CA HIS A 61 -5.23 8.42 -16.80
C HIS A 61 -5.95 9.11 -15.65
N VAL A 62 -5.24 9.80 -14.77
CA VAL A 62 -5.84 10.48 -13.61
C VAL A 62 -5.84 11.99 -13.81
N PRO A 63 -6.98 12.62 -14.03
CA PRO A 63 -7.10 14.07 -13.91
C PRO A 63 -7.32 14.46 -12.42
N PRO A 64 -6.76 15.58 -11.94
CA PRO A 64 -5.80 16.38 -12.68
C PRO A 64 -4.45 15.68 -12.80
N ARG A 65 -3.74 15.94 -13.92
CA ARG A 65 -2.36 15.49 -14.05
C ARG A 65 -1.48 16.37 -13.19
N PHE A 66 -0.65 15.74 -12.37
CA PHE A 66 0.34 16.45 -11.57
C PHE A 66 1.71 16.31 -12.22
N ASP A 67 2.45 17.41 -12.26
CA ASP A 67 3.87 17.38 -12.62
C ASP A 67 4.67 16.91 -11.40
N PHE A 68 5.31 15.75 -11.51
CA PHE A 68 6.20 15.26 -10.47
C PHE A 68 7.55 15.97 -10.54
N PRO A 69 8.20 16.25 -9.39
CA PRO A 69 9.46 17.02 -9.37
C PRO A 69 10.58 16.39 -10.20
N THR A 70 10.57 15.08 -10.40
CA THR A 70 11.58 14.33 -11.17
C THR A 70 11.14 13.99 -12.59
N GLY A 71 9.96 14.47 -13.03
CA GLY A 71 9.35 14.09 -14.32
C GLY A 71 8.77 12.67 -14.34
N SER A 72 9.10 11.85 -13.37
CA SER A 72 8.47 10.58 -13.01
C SER A 72 8.49 10.44 -11.50
N ARG A 73 7.56 9.73 -10.92
CA ARG A 73 7.58 9.45 -9.48
C ARG A 73 8.61 8.39 -9.08
N LEU A 74 9.43 7.92 -10.01
CA LEU A 74 10.39 6.84 -9.80
C LEU A 74 11.79 7.38 -9.52
N ARG A 75 12.58 6.63 -8.76
CA ARG A 75 13.98 6.93 -8.47
C ARG A 75 14.81 6.86 -9.76
N LEU A 76 15.63 7.89 -10.00
CA LEU A 76 16.50 7.96 -11.18
C LEU A 76 17.64 6.94 -11.13
N ASP A 77 18.07 6.51 -9.95
CA ASP A 77 19.13 5.52 -9.73
C ASP A 77 18.65 4.07 -9.74
N ALA A 78 17.33 3.84 -9.86
CA ALA A 78 16.71 2.51 -9.90
C ALA A 78 16.29 2.05 -11.31
N PHE A 79 16.68 2.79 -12.37
CA PHE A 79 16.53 2.30 -13.74
C PHE A 79 17.39 1.05 -13.96
N THR A 80 16.84 0.04 -14.64
CA THR A 80 17.59 -1.18 -14.92
C THR A 80 18.77 -0.90 -15.86
N PRO A 81 19.85 -1.68 -15.81
CA PRO A 81 20.97 -1.52 -16.75
C PRO A 81 20.58 -1.65 -18.23
N SER A 82 19.48 -2.35 -18.51
CA SER A 82 18.89 -2.46 -19.87
C SER A 82 18.08 -1.23 -20.30
N GLY A 83 17.88 -0.25 -19.41
CA GLY A 83 17.06 0.93 -19.65
C GLY A 83 15.57 0.75 -19.33
N GLY A 84 15.20 -0.36 -18.70
CA GLY A 84 13.83 -0.57 -18.19
C GLY A 84 13.49 0.36 -17.02
N LEU A 85 12.21 0.63 -16.84
CA LEU A 85 11.73 1.46 -15.73
C LEU A 85 12.02 0.80 -14.38
N PRO A 86 12.24 1.59 -13.32
CA PRO A 86 12.30 1.08 -11.95
C PRO A 86 11.07 0.24 -11.58
N GLY A 87 11.30 -0.89 -10.89
CA GLY A 87 10.20 -1.77 -10.48
C GLY A 87 9.64 -2.68 -11.58
N THR A 88 10.29 -2.79 -12.76
CA THR A 88 9.84 -3.70 -13.84
C THR A 88 10.64 -5.00 -13.92
N ASP A 89 11.74 -5.12 -13.18
CA ASP A 89 12.65 -6.26 -13.21
C ASP A 89 12.91 -6.77 -11.79
N ALA A 90 12.39 -7.95 -11.48
CA ALA A 90 12.51 -8.55 -10.16
C ALA A 90 13.96 -8.94 -9.81
N ALA A 91 14.77 -9.37 -10.80
CA ALA A 91 16.16 -9.73 -10.56
C ALA A 91 16.99 -8.48 -10.22
N PHE A 92 16.75 -7.37 -10.90
CA PHE A 92 17.38 -6.10 -10.56
C PHE A 92 16.90 -5.57 -9.20
N ALA A 93 15.58 -5.60 -8.93
CA ALA A 93 15.01 -5.18 -7.65
C ALA A 93 15.53 -6.02 -6.47
N LYS A 94 15.78 -7.31 -6.68
CA LYS A 94 16.43 -8.16 -5.68
C LYS A 94 17.77 -7.55 -5.25
N ASP A 95 18.63 -7.20 -6.19
CA ASP A 95 19.96 -6.66 -5.90
C ASP A 95 19.88 -5.22 -5.35
N ASP A 96 19.03 -4.36 -5.95
CA ASP A 96 18.94 -2.93 -5.59
C ASP A 96 18.15 -2.68 -4.31
N LEU A 97 17.26 -3.59 -3.90
CA LEU A 97 16.45 -3.47 -2.69
C LEU A 97 16.82 -4.52 -1.64
N LEU A 98 16.62 -5.82 -1.96
CA LEU A 98 16.73 -6.87 -0.93
C LEU A 98 18.16 -7.05 -0.45
N GLU A 99 19.12 -7.15 -1.36
CA GLU A 99 20.55 -7.34 -1.00
C GLU A 99 21.17 -6.03 -0.49
N ARG A 100 20.86 -4.90 -1.13
CA ARG A 100 21.43 -3.60 -0.77
C ARG A 100 21.08 -3.18 0.65
N TYR A 101 19.87 -3.43 1.11
CA TYR A 101 19.36 -2.97 2.41
C TYR A 101 19.13 -4.10 3.42
N ASP A 102 19.56 -5.32 3.14
CA ASP A 102 19.38 -6.49 4.00
C ASP A 102 17.89 -6.72 4.32
N ILE A 103 17.05 -6.79 3.27
CA ILE A 103 15.61 -7.03 3.40
C ILE A 103 15.34 -8.53 3.36
N ALA A 104 14.78 -9.06 4.45
CA ALA A 104 14.44 -10.47 4.61
C ALA A 104 13.17 -10.88 3.88
N GLY A 105 12.30 -9.94 3.59
CA GLY A 105 11.08 -10.12 2.82
C GLY A 105 10.42 -8.79 2.53
N ALA A 106 9.76 -8.70 1.38
CA ALA A 106 9.11 -7.49 0.89
C ALA A 106 7.68 -7.76 0.43
N VAL A 107 6.72 -6.93 0.84
CA VAL A 107 5.33 -7.00 0.38
C VAL A 107 5.16 -6.13 -0.85
N LEU A 108 4.81 -6.76 -1.98
CA LEU A 108 4.65 -6.09 -3.27
C LEU A 108 3.18 -5.81 -3.57
N SER A 109 2.91 -4.57 -3.98
CA SER A 109 1.64 -4.15 -4.54
C SER A 109 1.84 -3.52 -5.92
N SER A 110 0.86 -3.65 -6.82
CA SER A 110 0.87 -2.95 -8.10
C SER A 110 -0.13 -1.80 -8.06
N LEU A 111 0.37 -0.57 -8.14
CA LEU A 111 -0.48 0.61 -8.28
C LEU A 111 -1.26 0.59 -9.60
N GLU A 112 -0.67 0.03 -10.66
CA GLU A 112 -1.33 -0.15 -11.96
C GLU A 112 -2.53 -1.09 -11.83
N ALA A 113 -2.37 -2.23 -11.13
CA ALA A 113 -3.49 -3.13 -10.85
C ALA A 113 -4.59 -2.43 -10.04
N GLY A 114 -4.20 -1.66 -9.02
CA GLY A 114 -5.12 -0.88 -8.20
C GLY A 114 -5.92 0.13 -9.01
N GLN A 115 -5.29 0.85 -9.93
CA GLN A 115 -5.96 1.84 -10.79
C GLN A 115 -6.83 1.16 -11.85
N GLN A 116 -6.29 0.20 -12.58
CA GLN A 116 -6.97 -0.47 -13.69
C GLN A 116 -8.10 -1.38 -13.19
N GLY A 117 -7.87 -2.13 -12.12
CA GLY A 117 -8.88 -3.01 -11.52
C GLY A 117 -10.12 -2.27 -10.99
N GLN A 118 -10.00 -0.96 -10.68
CA GLN A 118 -11.11 -0.12 -10.22
C GLN A 118 -11.63 0.84 -11.30
N GLY A 119 -10.91 0.99 -12.41
CA GLY A 119 -11.21 1.97 -13.46
C GLY A 119 -12.26 1.53 -14.47
N PHE A 120 -12.61 0.27 -14.53
CA PHE A 120 -13.57 -0.25 -15.51
C PHE A 120 -15.01 -0.13 -15.00
N SER A 121 -15.91 0.23 -15.90
CA SER A 121 -17.34 0.28 -15.62
C SER A 121 -17.98 -1.11 -15.50
N GLY A 122 -17.30 -2.15 -15.96
CA GLY A 122 -17.76 -3.54 -15.92
C GLY A 122 -17.03 -4.35 -14.85
N THR A 123 -17.77 -5.02 -13.98
CA THR A 123 -17.21 -5.85 -12.90
C THR A 123 -16.34 -6.98 -13.40
N GLU A 124 -16.71 -7.59 -14.55
CA GLU A 124 -15.95 -8.68 -15.17
C GLU A 124 -14.59 -8.22 -15.69
N ALA A 125 -14.52 -7.03 -16.33
CA ALA A 125 -13.25 -6.47 -16.80
C ALA A 125 -12.29 -6.19 -15.63
N SER A 126 -12.79 -5.62 -14.54
CA SER A 126 -12.03 -5.40 -13.31
C SER A 126 -11.52 -6.70 -12.70
N THR A 127 -12.36 -7.72 -12.65
CA THR A 127 -12.01 -9.06 -12.12
C THR A 127 -10.88 -9.68 -12.93
N VAL A 128 -11.02 -9.72 -14.25
CA VAL A 128 -10.01 -10.30 -15.15
C VAL A 128 -8.69 -9.56 -15.06
N MET A 129 -8.73 -8.24 -14.96
CA MET A 129 -7.53 -7.42 -14.81
C MET A 129 -6.80 -7.72 -13.49
N CYS A 130 -7.50 -7.71 -12.36
CA CYS A 130 -6.91 -8.04 -11.07
C CYS A 130 -6.30 -9.44 -11.06
N SER A 131 -7.03 -10.44 -11.57
CA SER A 131 -6.53 -11.83 -11.64
C SER A 131 -5.27 -11.94 -12.50
N ALA A 132 -5.22 -11.26 -13.65
CA ALA A 132 -4.06 -11.28 -14.53
C ALA A 132 -2.82 -10.64 -13.87
N PHE A 133 -2.99 -9.54 -13.13
CA PHE A 133 -1.89 -8.93 -12.39
C PHE A 133 -1.40 -9.81 -11.24
N ASN A 134 -2.30 -10.52 -10.54
CA ASN A 134 -1.92 -11.43 -9.47
C ASN A 134 -1.10 -12.61 -10.01
N ASP A 135 -1.53 -13.21 -11.13
CA ASP A 135 -0.82 -14.32 -11.75
C ASP A 135 0.53 -13.87 -12.31
N TYR A 136 0.60 -12.69 -12.95
CA TYR A 136 1.86 -12.08 -13.37
C TYR A 136 2.82 -11.85 -12.19
N ALA A 137 2.34 -11.30 -11.09
CA ALA A 137 3.18 -11.02 -9.93
C ALA A 137 3.75 -12.31 -9.30
N ILE A 138 2.96 -13.37 -9.25
CA ILE A 138 3.41 -14.66 -8.77
C ILE A 138 4.54 -15.20 -9.66
N GLU A 139 4.35 -15.21 -10.99
CA GLU A 139 5.33 -15.78 -11.93
C GLU A 139 6.58 -14.92 -12.07
N HIS A 140 6.44 -13.59 -12.15
CA HIS A 140 7.57 -12.70 -12.48
C HIS A 140 8.28 -12.11 -11.25
N TRP A 141 7.70 -12.23 -10.05
CA TRP A 141 8.30 -11.69 -8.83
C TRP A 141 8.57 -12.78 -7.80
N TYR A 142 7.54 -13.46 -7.32
CA TYR A 142 7.71 -14.50 -6.30
C TYR A 142 8.59 -15.66 -6.78
N GLU A 143 8.40 -16.15 -8.00
CA GLU A 143 9.20 -17.27 -8.54
C GLU A 143 10.66 -16.85 -8.83
N VAL A 144 10.94 -15.55 -9.00
CA VAL A 144 12.31 -15.04 -9.16
C VAL A 144 13.05 -15.00 -7.80
N ASP A 145 12.40 -14.48 -6.77
CA ASP A 145 12.90 -14.54 -5.39
C ASP A 145 11.72 -14.59 -4.42
N ASN A 146 11.65 -15.68 -3.65
CA ASN A 146 10.52 -15.92 -2.77
C ASN A 146 10.45 -14.98 -1.55
N ARG A 147 11.41 -14.09 -1.36
CA ARG A 147 11.29 -12.98 -0.39
C ARG A 147 10.30 -11.91 -0.84
N PHE A 148 10.00 -11.82 -2.15
CA PHE A 148 8.92 -11.00 -2.64
C PHE A 148 7.58 -11.67 -2.36
N ARG A 149 6.73 -11.03 -1.57
CA ARG A 149 5.40 -11.48 -1.19
C ARG A 149 4.34 -10.57 -1.81
N ILE A 150 3.28 -11.15 -2.33
CA ILE A 150 2.30 -10.44 -3.12
C ILE A 150 1.12 -10.00 -2.25
N ALA A 151 0.82 -8.72 -2.26
CA ALA A 151 -0.48 -8.19 -1.87
C ALA A 151 -1.41 -8.31 -3.09
N ALA A 152 -2.25 -9.32 -3.10
CA ALA A 152 -3.09 -9.64 -4.25
C ALA A 152 -4.19 -8.59 -4.44
N CYS A 153 -4.20 -7.92 -5.59
CA CYS A 153 -5.20 -6.91 -5.92
C CYS A 153 -6.55 -7.56 -6.21
N VAL A 154 -7.63 -6.95 -5.70
CA VAL A 154 -8.98 -7.47 -5.88
C VAL A 154 -9.92 -6.40 -6.45
N PRO A 155 -10.92 -6.79 -7.25
CA PRO A 155 -11.87 -5.85 -7.84
C PRO A 155 -12.88 -5.34 -6.79
N SER A 156 -12.54 -4.25 -6.08
CA SER A 156 -13.37 -3.70 -5.00
C SER A 156 -14.76 -3.27 -5.44
N VAL A 157 -14.95 -3.03 -6.74
CA VAL A 157 -16.25 -2.72 -7.36
C VAL A 157 -17.17 -3.93 -7.48
N ALA A 158 -16.62 -5.15 -7.35
CA ALA A 158 -17.32 -6.43 -7.44
C ALA A 158 -16.97 -7.33 -6.22
N PRO A 159 -17.48 -7.03 -5.01
CA PRO A 159 -17.04 -7.68 -3.77
C PRO A 159 -17.16 -9.21 -3.75
N ASP A 160 -18.18 -9.76 -4.39
CA ASP A 160 -18.36 -11.22 -4.48
C ASP A 160 -17.26 -11.85 -5.37
N ALA A 161 -16.99 -11.26 -6.53
CA ALA A 161 -15.89 -11.70 -7.39
C ALA A 161 -14.52 -11.50 -6.72
N ALA A 162 -14.37 -10.42 -5.94
CA ALA A 162 -13.17 -10.19 -5.14
C ALA A 162 -12.98 -11.30 -4.09
N ALA A 163 -14.05 -11.73 -3.43
CA ALA A 163 -14.00 -12.83 -2.46
C ALA A 163 -13.61 -14.17 -3.13
N GLU A 164 -14.10 -14.42 -4.35
CA GLU A 164 -13.70 -15.59 -5.15
C GLU A 164 -12.22 -15.53 -5.51
N GLU A 165 -11.73 -14.37 -5.94
CA GLU A 165 -10.32 -14.16 -6.26
C GLU A 165 -9.41 -14.35 -5.04
N ILE A 166 -9.79 -13.83 -3.88
CA ILE A 166 -9.06 -14.05 -2.62
C ILE A 166 -8.92 -15.55 -2.36
N ARG A 167 -10.01 -16.31 -2.45
CA ARG A 167 -9.98 -17.76 -2.22
C ARG A 167 -9.17 -18.52 -3.27
N ARG A 168 -9.11 -17.99 -4.50
CA ARG A 168 -8.30 -18.57 -5.60
C ARG A 168 -6.81 -18.44 -5.34
N VAL A 169 -6.35 -17.24 -4.93
CA VAL A 169 -4.92 -16.94 -4.82
C VAL A 169 -4.31 -17.24 -3.44
N ALA A 170 -5.10 -17.15 -2.38
CA ALA A 170 -4.63 -17.32 -0.99
C ALA A 170 -3.92 -18.64 -0.67
N PRO A 171 -4.19 -19.78 -1.34
CA PRO A 171 -3.42 -21.02 -1.14
C PRO A 171 -1.97 -20.92 -1.64
N HIS A 172 -1.64 -19.95 -2.51
CA HIS A 172 -0.29 -19.77 -3.02
C HIS A 172 0.62 -19.19 -1.92
N PRO A 173 1.79 -19.78 -1.64
CA PRO A 173 2.67 -19.35 -0.55
C PRO A 173 3.23 -17.92 -0.75
N GLY A 174 3.28 -17.42 -1.98
CA GLY A 174 3.68 -16.07 -2.31
C GLY A 174 2.65 -15.00 -1.95
N VAL A 175 1.39 -15.36 -1.66
CA VAL A 175 0.35 -14.38 -1.33
C VAL A 175 0.32 -14.10 0.17
N ALA A 176 0.60 -12.86 0.55
CA ALA A 176 0.73 -12.43 1.94
C ALA A 176 -0.37 -11.47 2.41
N ALA A 177 -1.09 -10.82 1.51
CA ALA A 177 -2.12 -9.85 1.83
C ALA A 177 -3.18 -9.74 0.73
N VAL A 178 -4.31 -9.13 1.05
CA VAL A 178 -5.32 -8.68 0.08
C VAL A 178 -5.13 -7.19 -0.14
N TYR A 179 -4.72 -6.80 -1.33
CA TYR A 179 -4.60 -5.40 -1.71
C TYR A 179 -5.97 -4.83 -2.08
N LEU A 180 -6.48 -3.97 -1.23
CA LEU A 180 -7.72 -3.24 -1.42
C LEU A 180 -7.39 -1.75 -1.66
N PRO A 181 -7.43 -1.28 -2.91
CA PRO A 181 -7.23 0.14 -3.21
C PRO A 181 -8.27 1.00 -2.52
N LEU A 182 -7.85 2.15 -1.98
CA LEU A 182 -8.80 3.11 -1.42
C LEU A 182 -9.66 3.70 -2.54
N THR A 183 -10.97 3.64 -2.35
CA THR A 183 -11.96 4.22 -3.28
C THR A 183 -12.88 5.19 -2.55
N ASN A 184 -13.85 5.78 -3.25
CA ASN A 184 -14.86 6.65 -2.65
C ASN A 184 -15.95 5.91 -1.85
N VAL A 185 -15.85 4.60 -1.73
CA VAL A 185 -16.73 3.82 -0.83
C VAL A 185 -16.08 3.77 0.55
N PRO A 186 -16.76 4.21 1.62
CA PRO A 186 -16.21 4.16 2.96
C PRO A 186 -15.83 2.72 3.36
N LEU A 187 -14.65 2.52 3.95
CA LEU A 187 -14.16 1.19 4.33
C LEU A 187 -15.07 0.44 5.31
N GLY A 188 -15.85 1.17 6.10
CA GLY A 188 -16.85 0.57 6.99
C GLY A 188 -18.14 0.12 6.30
N SER A 189 -18.28 0.37 4.99
CA SER A 189 -19.46 -0.05 4.22
C SER A 189 -19.59 -1.57 4.17
N ARG A 190 -20.82 -2.07 4.28
CA ARG A 190 -21.12 -3.50 4.10
C ARG A 190 -20.88 -3.99 2.65
N HIS A 191 -20.66 -3.07 1.72
CA HIS A 191 -20.18 -3.38 0.39
C HIS A 191 -18.92 -4.27 0.42
N TYR A 192 -18.03 -4.02 1.37
CA TYR A 192 -16.78 -4.78 1.49
C TYR A 192 -16.89 -6.04 2.36
N ASP A 193 -18.05 -6.32 3.00
CA ASP A 193 -18.18 -7.49 3.87
C ASP A 193 -17.76 -8.82 3.22
N PRO A 194 -18.07 -9.12 1.93
CA PRO A 194 -17.62 -10.34 1.27
C PRO A 194 -16.06 -10.44 1.17
N ILE A 195 -15.41 -9.31 0.91
CA ILE A 195 -13.92 -9.22 0.85
C ILE A 195 -13.33 -9.48 2.24
N TYR A 196 -13.87 -8.83 3.26
CA TYR A 196 -13.39 -8.96 4.64
C TYR A 196 -13.60 -10.37 5.19
N GLU A 197 -14.74 -10.99 4.86
CA GLU A 197 -15.01 -12.38 5.22
C GLU A 197 -14.01 -13.33 4.59
N ALA A 198 -13.80 -13.25 3.26
CA ALA A 198 -12.84 -14.08 2.55
C ALA A 198 -11.39 -13.89 3.03
N ALA A 199 -10.97 -12.65 3.24
CA ALA A 199 -9.63 -12.36 3.78
C ALA A 199 -9.46 -12.94 5.19
N GLN A 200 -10.45 -12.78 6.07
CA GLN A 200 -10.43 -13.36 7.41
C GLN A 200 -10.43 -14.89 7.41
N GLU A 201 -11.19 -15.53 6.53
CA GLU A 201 -11.21 -16.98 6.33
C GLU A 201 -9.83 -17.50 5.95
N GLN A 202 -9.15 -16.79 5.06
CA GLN A 202 -7.83 -17.14 4.56
C GLN A 202 -6.69 -16.69 5.48
N GLY A 203 -6.97 -15.92 6.55
CA GLY A 203 -5.96 -15.39 7.46
C GLY A 203 -5.02 -14.38 6.81
N LEU A 204 -5.51 -13.63 5.82
CA LEU A 204 -4.77 -12.57 5.12
C LEU A 204 -5.19 -11.20 5.67
N PRO A 205 -4.25 -10.28 5.93
CA PRO A 205 -4.59 -8.90 6.26
C PRO A 205 -5.12 -8.15 5.02
N ILE A 206 -5.91 -7.11 5.26
CA ILE A 206 -6.26 -6.13 4.23
C ILE A 206 -5.14 -5.09 4.15
N PHE A 207 -4.50 -5.02 3.01
CA PHE A 207 -3.48 -4.02 2.68
C PHE A 207 -4.15 -2.87 1.91
N LEU A 208 -4.25 -1.72 2.56
CA LEU A 208 -4.84 -0.51 2.02
C LEU A 208 -3.73 0.38 1.47
N HIS A 209 -3.92 0.90 0.28
CA HIS A 209 -2.96 1.80 -0.34
C HIS A 209 -3.66 2.90 -1.15
N ILE A 210 -3.01 4.04 -1.29
CA ILE A 210 -3.43 5.16 -2.12
C ILE A 210 -3.01 4.89 -3.56
N THR A 211 -3.94 4.95 -4.51
CA THR A 211 -3.64 4.64 -5.92
C THR A 211 -4.16 5.63 -6.92
N ALA A 212 -4.70 6.74 -6.50
CA ALA A 212 -5.52 7.59 -7.36
C ALA A 212 -6.79 6.92 -7.93
N ALA A 213 -7.11 5.67 -7.56
CA ALA A 213 -8.38 5.04 -7.90
C ALA A 213 -9.57 5.79 -7.30
N GLU A 214 -9.34 6.45 -6.18
CA GLU A 214 -10.29 7.34 -5.52
C GLU A 214 -10.85 8.45 -6.42
N PHE A 215 -10.10 8.86 -7.45
CA PHE A 215 -10.57 9.84 -8.45
C PHE A 215 -11.44 9.23 -9.55
N ASN A 216 -11.34 7.93 -9.76
CA ASN A 216 -11.99 7.24 -10.87
C ASN A 216 -13.37 6.68 -10.49
N TYR A 217 -13.61 6.45 -9.21
CA TYR A 217 -14.84 5.80 -8.76
C TYR A 217 -16.00 6.80 -8.73
N GLN A 218 -16.99 6.61 -9.59
CA GLN A 218 -18.24 7.39 -9.69
C GLN A 218 -18.07 8.90 -9.87
N GLY A 219 -16.88 9.37 -10.27
CA GLY A 219 -16.63 10.79 -10.50
C GLY A 219 -16.70 11.66 -9.24
N THR A 220 -16.67 11.07 -8.06
CA THR A 220 -16.70 11.79 -6.79
C THR A 220 -15.27 12.13 -6.37
N PRO A 221 -14.95 13.41 -6.06
CA PRO A 221 -13.63 13.77 -5.55
C PRO A 221 -13.33 13.08 -4.24
N ALA A 222 -12.11 12.54 -4.09
CA ALA A 222 -11.66 11.92 -2.84
C ALA A 222 -11.48 12.96 -1.71
N TYR A 223 -11.19 14.21 -2.07
CA TYR A 223 -10.92 15.27 -1.11
C TYR A 223 -12.16 16.14 -0.87
N PRO A 224 -12.48 16.46 0.39
CA PRO A 224 -13.70 17.22 0.73
C PRO A 224 -13.77 18.62 0.13
N THR A 225 -12.61 19.19 -0.22
CA THR A 225 -12.50 20.57 -0.75
C THR A 225 -12.49 20.65 -2.29
N GLY A 226 -12.56 19.51 -2.97
CA GLY A 226 -12.54 19.45 -4.44
C GLY A 226 -11.17 19.07 -5.01
N TRP A 227 -10.93 19.46 -6.27
CA TRP A 227 -9.70 19.13 -6.99
C TRP A 227 -8.53 19.99 -6.54
N LEU A 228 -7.38 19.34 -6.38
CA LEU A 228 -6.12 20.00 -6.05
C LEU A 228 -5.40 20.43 -7.33
N GLU A 229 -4.65 21.52 -7.27
CA GLU A 229 -4.05 22.14 -8.46
C GLU A 229 -2.63 21.64 -8.75
N ASN A 230 -1.90 21.23 -7.70
CA ASN A 230 -0.52 20.84 -7.86
C ASN A 230 -0.14 19.61 -7.02
N PHE A 231 1.02 19.03 -7.35
CA PHE A 231 1.51 17.83 -6.67
C PHE A 231 1.73 18.01 -5.17
N SER A 232 2.25 19.17 -4.74
CA SER A 232 2.54 19.42 -3.32
C SER A 232 1.27 19.43 -2.48
N GLU A 233 0.20 20.02 -2.99
CA GLU A 233 -1.12 19.98 -2.34
C GLU A 233 -1.62 18.54 -2.22
N ARG A 234 -1.52 17.76 -3.30
CA ARG A 234 -1.90 16.34 -3.28
C ARG A 234 -1.07 15.58 -2.26
N ARG A 235 0.25 15.76 -2.27
CA ARG A 235 1.18 15.07 -1.37
C ARG A 235 0.84 15.26 0.11
N VAL A 236 0.42 16.47 0.47
CA VAL A 236 -0.03 16.78 1.84
C VAL A 236 -1.45 16.25 2.08
N ALA A 237 -2.35 16.43 1.12
CA ALA A 237 -3.78 16.17 1.33
C ALA A 237 -4.13 14.68 1.39
N TYR A 238 -3.39 13.78 0.72
CA TYR A 238 -3.74 12.36 0.74
C TYR A 238 -3.60 11.74 2.14
N THR A 239 -2.74 12.27 3.00
CA THR A 239 -2.66 11.83 4.38
C THR A 239 -3.97 12.04 5.16
N LEU A 240 -4.86 12.93 4.68
CA LEU A 240 -6.18 13.17 5.27
C LEU A 240 -7.17 12.03 4.97
N LEU A 241 -6.90 11.20 3.96
CA LEU A 241 -7.75 10.06 3.63
C LEU A 241 -7.68 8.96 4.70
N GLY A 242 -6.50 8.74 5.27
CA GLY A 242 -6.29 7.77 6.33
C GLY A 242 -7.19 7.96 7.56
N PRO A 243 -7.29 9.17 8.14
CA PRO A 243 -8.19 9.46 9.26
C PRO A 243 -9.65 9.11 9.01
N VAL A 244 -10.16 9.46 7.83
CA VAL A 244 -11.57 9.19 7.46
C VAL A 244 -11.79 7.68 7.27
N ALA A 245 -10.87 7.03 6.60
CA ALA A 245 -10.90 5.58 6.36
C ALA A 245 -10.88 4.80 7.68
N LEU A 246 -9.97 5.14 8.61
CA LEU A 246 -9.84 4.52 9.91
C LEU A 246 -11.09 4.74 10.79
N ALA A 247 -11.59 5.97 10.85
CA ALA A 247 -12.81 6.28 11.58
C ALA A 247 -14.01 5.48 11.05
N SER A 248 -14.11 5.34 9.72
CA SER A 248 -15.14 4.52 9.07
C SER A 248 -15.07 3.06 9.50
N LEU A 249 -13.90 2.43 9.45
CA LEU A 249 -13.69 1.03 9.87
C LEU A 249 -14.14 0.79 11.32
N ILE A 250 -13.78 1.69 12.22
CA ILE A 250 -14.06 1.51 13.65
C ILE A 250 -15.55 1.75 13.95
N PHE A 251 -16.07 2.94 13.60
CA PHE A 251 -17.40 3.31 14.00
C PHE A 251 -18.52 2.55 13.28
N SER A 252 -18.26 2.02 12.09
CA SER A 252 -19.19 1.11 11.41
C SER A 252 -19.31 -0.28 12.05
N GLY A 253 -18.38 -0.62 12.96
CA GLY A 253 -18.32 -1.93 13.59
C GLY A 253 -17.69 -3.02 12.72
N THR A 254 -16.90 -2.64 11.69
CA THR A 254 -16.22 -3.62 10.83
C THR A 254 -15.30 -4.52 11.65
N LEU A 255 -14.50 -3.95 12.56
CA LEU A 255 -13.59 -4.72 13.41
C LEU A 255 -14.34 -5.62 14.42
N ALA A 256 -15.57 -5.29 14.76
CA ALA A 256 -16.42 -6.16 15.59
C ALA A 256 -17.04 -7.32 14.76
N ARG A 257 -17.41 -7.07 13.50
CA ARG A 257 -17.89 -8.11 12.58
C ARG A 257 -16.81 -9.09 12.17
N PHE A 258 -15.57 -8.58 11.97
CA PHE A 258 -14.40 -9.36 11.52
C PHE A 258 -13.30 -9.34 12.58
N PRO A 259 -13.48 -10.05 13.71
CA PRO A 259 -12.63 -9.89 14.91
C PRO A 259 -11.21 -10.45 14.76
N ARG A 260 -10.88 -11.18 13.69
CA ARG A 260 -9.53 -11.67 13.42
C ARG A 260 -8.83 -10.95 12.27
N LEU A 261 -9.52 -10.04 11.59
CA LEU A 261 -8.99 -9.34 10.44
C LEU A 261 -8.10 -8.16 10.87
N ASN A 262 -6.92 -8.05 10.29
CA ASN A 262 -6.02 -6.91 10.46
C ASN A 262 -6.05 -6.03 9.22
N PHE A 263 -5.79 -4.73 9.42
CA PHE A 263 -5.71 -3.74 8.35
C PHE A 263 -4.36 -3.05 8.39
N VAL A 264 -3.74 -2.93 7.23
CA VAL A 264 -2.47 -2.25 7.02
C VAL A 264 -2.72 -1.00 6.19
N PHE A 265 -2.33 0.14 6.71
CA PHE A 265 -2.40 1.44 6.03
C PHE A 265 -1.01 1.76 5.48
N ALA A 266 -0.80 1.55 4.18
CA ALA A 266 0.45 1.83 3.48
C ALA A 266 0.37 3.19 2.76
N GLU A 267 1.43 3.98 2.86
CA GLU A 267 1.58 5.33 2.29
C GLU A 267 0.59 6.40 2.79
N PHE A 268 -0.08 6.18 3.93
CA PHE A 268 -0.98 7.20 4.50
C PHE A 268 -0.29 8.13 5.51
N GLY A 269 0.98 7.86 5.85
CA GLY A 269 1.59 8.42 7.05
C GLY A 269 0.91 7.89 8.33
N TYR A 270 1.42 8.28 9.49
CA TYR A 270 0.91 7.77 10.78
C TYR A 270 0.83 8.83 11.88
N ALA A 271 1.46 9.99 11.70
CA ALA A 271 1.48 11.03 12.74
C ALA A 271 0.07 11.52 13.12
N TRP A 272 -0.85 11.51 12.17
CA TRP A 272 -2.25 11.87 12.39
C TRP A 272 -3.02 10.87 13.28
N ALA A 273 -2.51 9.66 13.49
CA ALA A 273 -3.25 8.62 14.19
C ALA A 273 -3.45 8.92 15.67
N VAL A 274 -2.46 9.51 16.35
CA VAL A 274 -2.54 9.83 17.79
C VAL A 274 -3.66 10.82 18.10
N PRO A 275 -3.72 12.02 17.50
CA PRO A 275 -4.82 12.96 17.76
C PRO A 275 -6.18 12.41 17.29
N LEU A 276 -6.20 11.56 16.23
CA LEU A 276 -7.43 10.89 15.83
C LEU A 276 -7.92 9.89 16.88
N MET A 277 -7.04 9.09 17.48
CA MET A 277 -7.40 8.16 18.58
C MET A 277 -8.03 8.92 19.74
N TRP A 278 -7.44 10.06 20.15
CA TRP A 278 -8.01 10.89 21.22
C TRP A 278 -9.42 11.41 20.86
N ARG A 279 -9.58 11.87 19.61
CA ARG A 279 -10.88 12.34 19.10
C ARG A 279 -11.91 11.22 19.08
N MET A 280 -11.53 10.05 18.60
CA MET A 280 -12.43 8.90 18.51
C MET A 280 -12.86 8.42 19.90
N ASP A 281 -11.92 8.30 20.86
CA ASP A 281 -12.23 7.90 22.23
C ASP A 281 -13.15 8.89 22.93
N SER A 282 -12.91 10.19 22.73
CA SER A 282 -13.79 11.23 23.25
C SER A 282 -15.18 11.14 22.64
N THR A 283 -15.28 11.01 21.31
CA THR A 283 -16.57 10.90 20.63
C THR A 283 -17.34 9.64 21.07
N TRP A 284 -16.66 8.50 21.20
CA TRP A 284 -17.27 7.26 21.65
C TRP A 284 -17.90 7.37 23.04
N ARG A 285 -17.24 8.06 24.00
CA ARG A 285 -17.79 8.26 25.35
C ARG A 285 -19.16 8.95 25.32
N TYR A 286 -19.36 9.90 24.42
CA TYR A 286 -20.62 10.63 24.29
C TYR A 286 -21.66 9.89 23.41
N ALA A 287 -21.20 9.18 22.38
CA ALA A 287 -22.05 8.58 21.35
C ALA A 287 -22.23 7.05 21.50
N ARG A 288 -21.88 6.45 22.64
CA ARG A 288 -21.97 5.00 22.88
C ARG A 288 -23.27 4.35 22.46
N PRO A 289 -24.45 4.95 22.71
CA PRO A 289 -25.71 4.33 22.27
C PRO A 289 -25.83 4.15 20.75
N GLY A 290 -25.15 5.00 19.96
CA GLY A 290 -25.14 4.90 18.50
C GLY A 290 -24.14 3.87 17.95
N THR A 291 -23.24 3.34 18.79
CA THR A 291 -22.21 2.37 18.39
C THR A 291 -22.14 1.20 19.39
N PRO A 292 -23.23 0.47 19.61
CA PRO A 292 -23.33 -0.55 20.67
C PRO A 292 -22.38 -1.75 20.44
N TRP A 293 -21.89 -1.94 19.22
CA TRP A 293 -20.91 -2.97 18.87
C TRP A 293 -19.49 -2.66 19.34
N LEU A 294 -19.17 -1.41 19.71
CA LEU A 294 -17.86 -1.06 20.27
C LEU A 294 -17.87 -1.28 21.79
N THR A 295 -17.20 -2.31 22.23
CA THR A 295 -17.11 -2.71 23.64
C THR A 295 -15.93 -2.06 24.38
N MET A 296 -14.92 -1.58 23.63
CA MET A 296 -13.73 -0.92 24.11
C MET A 296 -13.56 0.46 23.45
N PRO A 297 -12.74 1.36 24.02
CA PRO A 297 -12.39 2.60 23.35
C PRO A 297 -11.80 2.35 21.95
N PRO A 298 -12.11 3.19 20.95
CA PRO A 298 -11.56 3.09 19.59
C PRO A 298 -10.04 2.91 19.50
N SER A 299 -9.28 3.59 20.36
CA SER A 299 -7.81 3.48 20.42
C SER A 299 -7.31 2.07 20.70
N HIS A 300 -8.07 1.23 21.42
CA HIS A 300 -7.71 -0.18 21.66
C HIS A 300 -7.80 -0.99 20.36
N TYR A 301 -8.87 -0.79 19.57
CA TYR A 301 -9.00 -1.45 18.26
C TYR A 301 -7.86 -1.05 17.32
N VAL A 302 -7.43 0.23 17.36
CA VAL A 302 -6.28 0.68 16.55
C VAL A 302 -5.03 -0.11 16.92
N ARG A 303 -4.67 -0.14 18.21
CA ARG A 303 -3.45 -0.82 18.66
C ARG A 303 -3.45 -2.32 18.38
N GLU A 304 -4.60 -2.97 18.47
CA GLU A 304 -4.71 -4.42 18.30
C GLU A 304 -4.76 -4.85 16.83
N ARG A 305 -5.41 -4.04 15.96
CA ARG A 305 -5.86 -4.53 14.65
C ARG A 305 -5.37 -3.69 13.47
N ILE A 306 -4.80 -2.52 13.72
CA ILE A 306 -4.33 -1.62 12.67
C ILE A 306 -2.81 -1.55 12.71
N LYS A 307 -2.23 -1.58 11.50
CA LYS A 307 -0.82 -1.32 11.28
C LYS A 307 -0.66 -0.18 10.28
N PHE A 308 0.41 0.57 10.45
CA PHE A 308 0.76 1.68 9.56
C PHE A 308 2.13 1.42 8.94
N GLY A 309 2.25 1.53 7.62
CA GLY A 309 3.53 1.66 6.96
C GLY A 309 4.22 2.95 7.42
N THR A 310 5.52 2.89 7.60
CA THR A 310 6.27 4.06 8.09
C THR A 310 6.50 5.11 7.02
N GLN A 311 6.50 4.76 5.74
CA GLN A 311 6.63 5.71 4.66
C GLN A 311 5.25 6.35 4.37
N PRO A 312 5.16 7.66 4.11
CA PRO A 312 6.20 8.66 4.33
C PRO A 312 6.45 8.94 5.81
N VAL A 313 7.72 9.02 6.17
CA VAL A 313 8.09 9.50 7.52
C VAL A 313 7.98 11.02 7.55
N ASP A 314 7.16 11.52 8.46
CA ASP A 314 7.15 12.95 8.73
C ASP A 314 8.45 13.36 9.44
N ASP A 315 9.04 14.48 9.04
CA ASP A 315 10.31 14.98 9.55
C ASP A 315 10.09 16.21 10.47
N PRO A 316 9.89 16.02 11.78
CA PRO A 316 9.69 17.12 12.69
C PRO A 316 11.00 17.87 12.92
N GLU A 317 10.93 19.20 13.09
CA GLU A 317 12.09 20.06 13.39
C GLU A 317 12.94 19.55 14.57
N VAL A 318 12.28 18.95 15.58
CA VAL A 318 12.94 18.35 16.75
C VAL A 318 12.83 16.82 16.67
N PRO A 319 13.93 16.09 16.42
CA PRO A 319 13.89 14.62 16.23
C PRO A 319 13.22 13.86 17.39
N GLY A 320 13.38 14.30 18.64
CA GLY A 320 12.73 13.69 19.79
C GLY A 320 11.20 13.73 19.77
N HIS A 321 10.57 14.56 18.94
CA HIS A 321 9.12 14.55 18.76
C HIS A 321 8.65 13.29 18.04
N MET A 322 9.46 12.72 17.15
CA MET A 322 9.14 11.44 16.51
C MET A 322 9.15 10.29 17.51
N ASP A 323 10.15 10.24 18.41
CA ASP A 323 10.21 9.21 19.45
C ASP A 323 8.99 9.28 20.39
N GLN A 324 8.57 10.49 20.77
CA GLN A 324 7.35 10.71 21.57
C GLN A 324 6.09 10.27 20.82
N LEU A 325 6.00 10.55 19.52
CA LEU A 325 4.88 10.11 18.68
C LEU A 325 4.78 8.59 18.64
N VAL A 326 5.91 7.91 18.43
CA VAL A 326 5.99 6.44 18.42
C VAL A 326 5.56 5.87 19.78
N GLU A 327 5.99 6.48 20.89
CA GLU A 327 5.57 6.07 22.24
C GLU A 327 4.05 6.22 22.45
N MET A 328 3.47 7.36 22.01
CA MET A 328 2.03 7.61 22.15
C MET A 328 1.19 6.69 21.26
N LEU A 329 1.65 6.41 20.04
CA LEU A 329 0.95 5.54 19.10
C LEU A 329 1.07 4.07 19.50
N GLY A 330 2.26 3.67 19.94
CA GLY A 330 2.69 2.30 20.19
C GLY A 330 3.50 1.75 19.02
N ALA A 331 4.78 1.41 19.27
CA ALA A 331 5.68 0.87 18.24
C ALA A 331 5.13 -0.42 17.61
N GLU A 332 4.28 -1.15 18.30
CA GLU A 332 3.59 -2.35 17.80
C GLU A 332 2.62 -2.07 16.65
N THR A 333 2.29 -0.82 16.37
CA THR A 333 1.40 -0.44 15.27
C THR A 333 2.15 -0.10 13.98
N LEU A 334 3.47 0.08 14.03
CA LEU A 334 4.28 0.56 12.92
C LEU A 334 5.01 -0.60 12.23
N MET A 335 5.11 -0.55 10.90
CA MET A 335 5.89 -1.48 10.10
C MET A 335 6.73 -0.71 9.10
N PHE A 336 8.01 -1.04 9.03
CA PHE A 336 8.94 -0.41 8.11
C PHE A 336 8.51 -0.59 6.65
N SER A 337 8.63 0.48 5.86
CA SER A 337 8.38 0.49 4.44
C SER A 337 9.32 1.45 3.72
N THR A 338 9.78 1.05 2.52
CA THR A 338 10.62 1.89 1.67
C THR A 338 9.84 2.70 0.66
N ASP A 339 8.69 2.22 0.22
CA ASP A 339 7.98 2.73 -0.96
C ASP A 339 8.82 2.61 -2.25
N TYR A 340 9.72 1.58 -2.32
CA TYR A 340 10.50 1.31 -3.51
C TYR A 340 9.58 1.05 -4.72
N PRO A 341 9.84 1.58 -5.91
CA PRO A 341 10.99 2.38 -6.32
C PRO A 341 10.70 3.89 -6.41
N HIS A 342 9.83 4.43 -5.57
CA HIS A 342 9.45 5.84 -5.63
C HIS A 342 10.59 6.77 -5.18
N TRP A 343 10.60 7.99 -5.76
CA TRP A 343 11.67 8.98 -5.57
C TRP A 343 11.79 9.50 -4.13
N ASP A 344 10.71 9.46 -3.38
CA ASP A 344 10.57 9.96 -2.01
C ASP A 344 10.54 8.81 -0.98
N GLY A 345 11.04 7.65 -1.39
CA GLY A 345 11.12 6.47 -0.54
C GLY A 345 12.11 6.61 0.62
N ASP A 346 11.88 5.84 1.67
CA ASP A 346 12.70 5.77 2.86
C ASP A 346 13.72 4.62 2.81
N THR A 347 14.75 4.68 3.65
CA THR A 347 15.74 3.59 3.77
C THR A 347 15.94 3.19 5.22
N PRO A 348 16.24 1.90 5.52
CA PRO A 348 16.36 1.43 6.90
C PRO A 348 17.40 2.19 7.74
N GLY A 349 18.47 2.69 7.10
CA GLY A 349 19.53 3.43 7.79
C GLY A 349 19.21 4.89 8.11
N ARG A 350 18.10 5.43 7.61
CA ARG A 350 17.74 6.84 7.78
C ARG A 350 16.57 7.08 8.73
N VAL A 351 15.70 6.08 8.91
CA VAL A 351 14.47 6.23 9.70
C VAL A 351 14.64 5.61 11.09
N PHE A 352 14.00 6.20 12.09
CA PHE A 352 13.99 5.72 13.48
C PHE A 352 15.39 5.52 14.09
N THR A 353 16.38 6.31 13.68
CA THR A 353 17.77 6.17 14.12
C THR A 353 17.93 6.37 15.64
N THR A 354 17.11 7.21 16.26
CA THR A 354 17.09 7.53 17.71
C THR A 354 16.17 6.62 18.50
N ALA A 355 15.30 5.85 17.86
CA ALA A 355 14.35 4.99 18.55
C ALA A 355 15.05 3.90 19.40
N PRO A 356 14.49 3.55 20.59
CA PRO A 356 14.98 2.44 21.39
C PRO A 356 15.03 1.12 20.63
N GLN A 357 16.01 0.25 20.93
CA GLN A 357 16.20 -1.02 20.23
C GLN A 357 14.95 -1.90 20.20
N GLY A 358 14.21 -1.99 21.31
CA GLY A 358 12.96 -2.75 21.34
C GLY A 358 11.89 -2.22 20.37
N SER A 359 11.82 -0.90 20.15
CA SER A 359 10.93 -0.29 19.15
C SER A 359 11.43 -0.58 17.75
N LYS A 360 12.75 -0.54 17.49
CA LYS A 360 13.32 -0.91 16.19
C LYS A 360 13.02 -2.36 15.84
N ASP A 361 13.17 -3.30 16.76
CA ASP A 361 12.87 -4.71 16.55
C ASP A 361 11.39 -4.94 16.18
N LEU A 362 10.48 -4.18 16.77
CA LEU A 362 9.06 -4.21 16.42
C LEU A 362 8.84 -3.64 15.01
N ILE A 363 9.31 -2.43 14.75
CA ILE A 363 9.05 -1.67 13.52
C ILE A 363 9.67 -2.38 12.30
N PHE A 364 10.94 -2.79 12.40
CA PHE A 364 11.65 -3.36 11.26
C PHE A 364 11.37 -4.84 11.02
N ARG A 365 10.84 -5.60 12.01
CA ARG A 365 10.70 -7.04 11.89
C ARG A 365 9.42 -7.62 12.47
N ASN A 366 9.25 -7.52 13.78
CA ASN A 366 8.32 -8.39 14.49
C ASN A 366 6.86 -8.12 14.11
N ASN A 367 6.51 -6.86 13.88
CA ASN A 367 5.16 -6.48 13.51
C ASN A 367 4.80 -7.03 12.12
N ALA A 368 5.68 -6.88 11.14
CA ALA A 368 5.47 -7.43 9.80
C ALA A 368 5.39 -8.96 9.81
N ALA A 369 6.32 -9.63 10.50
CA ALA A 369 6.33 -11.08 10.64
C ALA A 369 5.08 -11.64 11.36
N SER A 370 4.42 -10.85 12.20
CA SER A 370 3.19 -11.26 12.90
C SER A 370 1.92 -11.15 12.04
N ILE A 371 1.98 -10.40 10.96
CA ILE A 371 0.81 -10.08 10.11
C ILE A 371 0.90 -10.76 8.75
N PHE A 372 2.06 -10.70 8.10
CA PHE A 372 2.27 -11.26 6.77
C PHE A 372 2.86 -12.67 6.83
N ARG A 373 2.64 -13.44 5.77
CA ARG A 373 3.25 -14.77 5.55
C ARG A 373 4.57 -14.58 4.81
N PHE A 374 5.67 -14.42 5.55
CA PHE A 374 7.01 -14.38 4.98
C PHE A 374 7.67 -15.76 4.90
#